data_4a3a4c89baf4f43ed9b44add09ab4472
#
_entry.id   4a3a4c89baf4f43ed9b44add09ab4472
#
_cell.length_a   1.000
_cell.length_b   1.000
_cell.length_c   1.000
_cell.angle_alpha   90.00
_cell.angle_beta   90.00
_cell.angle_gamma   90.00
#
_symmetry.space_group_name_H-M   'P 1'
#
loop_
_entity.id
_entity.type
_entity.pdbx_description
1 polymer ?
#
loop_
_entity_poly.entity_id
_entity_poly.type
_entity_poly.pdbx_seq_one_letter_code
_entity_poly.pdbx_strand_id
1 'polypeptide(L)'
;ITKTVCGLLISCTLLIIVFLLVAKGYSKRGEKAPKGIQALIEPLVIYVRDDIAKPNIGKDYEKYLPFLITVFFFIFFNNLLGLIPFFPFGANITGNIAVTAVLALFTFFITNLTGKKHYYEDIFNTPGVPWWLKFPLPLMPIIEVVGCFIKPFVLAVRLFANITAGHIVVLGFICMIFILGEMSAMAGAGMSVLSLMLAVFADCLEVLVAYIQAYVFTLLSAIYFGMAAKEAH
;
A
#
# COMPACT_ATOMS: atom_id res chain seq x y z
N ILE A 1 -2.27 23.72 -10.90
CA ILE A 1 -1.97 22.64 -9.92
C ILE A 1 -3.28 21.97 -9.57
N THR A 2 -3.39 20.67 -9.81
CA THR A 2 -4.61 19.93 -9.49
C THR A 2 -4.68 19.66 -7.97
N LYS A 3 -5.89 19.46 -7.43
CA LYS A 3 -6.12 19.11 -6.02
C LYS A 3 -5.26 17.91 -5.58
N THR A 4 -5.12 16.90 -6.44
CA THR A 4 -4.32 15.70 -6.18
C THR A 4 -2.83 16.01 -6.04
N VAL A 5 -2.27 16.88 -6.90
CA VAL A 5 -0.84 17.26 -6.83
C VAL A 5 -0.56 18.06 -5.56
N CYS A 6 -1.44 18.99 -5.21
CA CYS A 6 -1.31 19.75 -3.96
C CYS A 6 -1.37 18.82 -2.74
N GLY A 7 -2.33 17.91 -2.71
CA GLY A 7 -2.46 16.90 -1.65
C GLY A 7 -1.20 16.01 -1.53
N LEU A 8 -0.65 15.57 -2.66
CA LEU A 8 0.57 14.76 -2.70
C LEU A 8 1.78 15.52 -2.12
N LEU A 9 1.97 16.79 -2.50
CA LEU A 9 3.05 17.60 -1.96
C LEU A 9 2.91 17.81 -0.44
N ILE A 10 1.69 18.07 0.03
CA ILE A 10 1.41 18.26 1.46
C ILE A 10 1.65 16.95 2.21
N SER A 11 1.17 15.80 1.73
CA SER A 11 1.35 14.52 2.39
C SER A 11 2.82 14.11 2.45
N CYS A 12 3.59 14.30 1.36
CA CYS A 12 5.03 14.04 1.36
C CYS A 12 5.77 14.94 2.35
N THR A 13 5.44 16.24 2.37
CA THR A 13 6.05 17.20 3.30
C THR A 13 5.76 16.83 4.74
N LEU A 14 4.50 16.48 5.06
CA LEU A 14 4.08 16.06 6.38
C LEU A 14 4.80 14.79 6.81
N LEU A 15 4.92 13.81 5.91
CA LEU A 15 5.63 12.56 6.16
C LEU A 15 7.11 12.81 6.47
N ILE A 16 7.78 13.67 5.69
CA ILE A 16 9.17 14.06 5.94
C ILE A 16 9.31 14.73 7.31
N ILE A 17 8.41 15.67 7.65
CA ILE A 17 8.43 16.35 8.95
C ILE A 17 8.28 15.36 10.09
N VAL A 18 7.33 14.42 9.98
CA VAL A 18 7.10 13.38 11.01
C VAL A 18 8.34 12.53 11.22
N PHE A 19 8.98 12.05 10.14
CA PHE A 19 10.21 11.24 10.25
C PHE A 19 11.39 12.04 10.79
N LEU A 20 11.54 13.31 10.43
CA LEU A 20 12.58 14.18 10.99
C LEU A 20 12.37 14.43 12.48
N LEU A 21 11.11 14.60 12.93
CA LEU A 21 10.79 14.73 14.36
C LEU A 21 11.11 13.46 15.13
N VAL A 22 10.80 12.29 14.56
CA VAL A 22 11.14 10.99 15.13
C VAL A 22 12.66 10.81 15.22
N ALA A 23 13.39 11.09 14.13
CA ALA A 23 14.85 11.01 14.09
C ALA A 23 15.52 11.93 15.14
N LYS A 24 15.02 13.18 15.25
CA LYS A 24 15.47 14.12 16.28
C LYS A 24 15.16 13.63 17.71
N GLY A 25 14.05 12.91 17.87
CA GLY A 25 13.69 12.27 19.13
C GLY A 25 14.71 11.22 19.58
N TYR A 26 15.18 10.39 18.66
CA TYR A 26 16.24 9.41 18.92
C TYR A 26 17.58 10.08 19.28
N SER A 27 17.98 11.09 18.54
CA SER A 27 19.24 11.82 18.80
C SER A 27 19.29 12.48 20.18
N LYS A 28 18.10 12.91 20.70
CA LYS A 28 18.05 13.59 22.03
C LYS A 28 17.92 12.64 23.22
N ARG A 29 17.35 11.45 23.03
CA ARG A 29 16.95 10.55 24.14
C ARG A 29 17.87 9.34 24.33
N GLY A 30 18.68 8.97 23.32
CA GLY A 30 19.52 7.78 23.38
C GLY A 30 18.68 6.52 23.65
N GLU A 31 19.03 5.74 24.66
CA GLU A 31 18.41 4.45 25.01
C GLU A 31 17.09 4.57 25.84
N LYS A 32 16.57 5.78 26.07
CA LYS A 32 15.35 5.97 26.86
C LYS A 32 14.12 5.60 26.06
N ALA A 33 13.09 5.09 26.76
CA ALA A 33 11.82 4.67 26.17
C ALA A 33 11.18 5.74 25.26
N PRO A 34 10.65 5.35 24.10
CA PRO A 34 10.03 6.25 23.13
C PRO A 34 8.78 6.92 23.73
N LYS A 35 8.56 8.20 23.41
CA LYS A 35 7.38 8.96 23.86
C LYS A 35 6.74 9.73 22.70
N GLY A 36 5.40 9.87 22.76
CA GLY A 36 4.64 10.63 21.77
C GLY A 36 4.62 9.95 20.40
N ILE A 37 4.84 10.71 19.32
CA ILE A 37 4.81 10.22 17.93
C ILE A 37 5.84 9.11 17.70
N GLN A 38 6.98 9.16 18.36
CA GLN A 38 8.00 8.12 18.28
C GLN A 38 7.47 6.77 18.76
N ALA A 39 6.73 6.73 19.88
CA ALA A 39 6.13 5.50 20.41
C ALA A 39 5.06 4.88 19.49
N LEU A 40 4.49 5.67 18.58
CA LEU A 40 3.51 5.18 17.60
C LEU A 40 4.19 4.66 16.32
N ILE A 41 5.27 5.30 15.88
CA ILE A 41 5.95 4.94 14.62
C ILE A 41 6.92 3.78 14.82
N GLU A 42 7.61 3.71 15.95
CA GLU A 42 8.63 2.70 16.23
C GLU A 42 8.09 1.26 16.11
N PRO A 43 6.95 0.89 16.71
CA PRO A 43 6.38 -0.46 16.56
C PRO A 43 6.09 -0.82 15.10
N LEU A 44 5.62 0.15 14.29
CA LEU A 44 5.35 -0.07 12.89
C LEU A 44 6.63 -0.27 12.07
N VAL A 45 7.70 0.46 12.38
CA VAL A 45 9.01 0.26 11.74
C VAL A 45 9.60 -1.10 12.10
N ILE A 46 9.52 -1.49 13.37
CA ILE A 46 9.97 -2.81 13.84
C ILE A 46 9.17 -3.91 13.15
N TYR A 47 7.85 -3.75 13.05
CA TYR A 47 6.95 -4.68 12.36
C TYR A 47 7.34 -4.85 10.88
N VAL A 48 7.54 -3.76 10.13
CA VAL A 48 7.98 -3.84 8.73
C VAL A 48 9.35 -4.52 8.60
N ARG A 49 10.27 -4.27 9.55
CA ARG A 49 11.60 -4.89 9.56
C ARG A 49 11.55 -6.37 9.89
N ASP A 50 10.91 -6.74 11.01
CA ASP A 50 11.02 -8.07 11.59
C ASP A 50 10.00 -9.06 11.02
N ASP A 51 8.76 -8.61 10.74
CA ASP A 51 7.70 -9.48 10.23
C ASP A 51 7.58 -9.47 8.70
N ILE A 52 8.05 -8.41 8.02
CA ILE A 52 7.95 -8.33 6.56
C ILE A 52 9.31 -8.49 5.88
N ALA A 53 10.32 -7.65 6.22
CA ALA A 53 11.56 -7.62 5.46
C ALA A 53 12.43 -8.85 5.72
N LYS A 54 12.73 -9.17 6.98
CA LYS A 54 13.62 -10.27 7.35
C LYS A 54 13.15 -11.64 6.85
N PRO A 55 11.89 -12.07 7.06
CA PRO A 55 11.47 -13.41 6.67
C PRO A 55 11.37 -13.59 5.16
N ASN A 56 11.07 -12.51 4.40
CA ASN A 56 10.86 -12.60 2.96
C ASN A 56 12.13 -12.36 2.13
N ILE A 57 13.05 -11.51 2.58
CA ILE A 57 14.26 -11.14 1.82
C ILE A 57 15.49 -11.91 2.32
N GLY A 58 15.55 -12.24 3.60
CA GLY A 58 16.69 -12.94 4.20
C GLY A 58 17.86 -12.00 4.49
N LYS A 59 19.11 -12.43 4.17
CA LYS A 59 20.35 -11.73 4.58
C LYS A 59 20.49 -10.30 4.03
N ASP A 60 19.97 -10.04 2.84
CA ASP A 60 20.10 -8.76 2.14
C ASP A 60 18.97 -7.75 2.48
N TYR A 61 18.16 -8.01 3.53
CA TYR A 61 17.00 -7.20 3.86
C TYR A 61 17.31 -5.72 4.13
N GLU A 62 18.50 -5.42 4.69
CA GLU A 62 18.89 -4.06 5.05
C GLU A 62 18.97 -3.13 3.83
N LYS A 63 19.31 -3.67 2.65
CA LYS A 63 19.39 -2.92 1.40
C LYS A 63 18.01 -2.42 0.94
N TYR A 64 16.97 -3.22 1.13
CA TYR A 64 15.61 -2.94 0.67
C TYR A 64 14.73 -2.31 1.76
N LEU A 65 15.13 -2.42 3.01
CA LEU A 65 14.38 -1.94 4.17
C LEU A 65 13.98 -0.46 4.07
N PRO A 66 14.85 0.48 3.68
CA PRO A 66 14.47 1.90 3.56
C PRO A 66 13.35 2.12 2.56
N PHE A 67 13.36 1.40 1.44
CA PHE A 67 12.31 1.48 0.43
C PHE A 67 10.98 0.92 0.98
N LEU A 68 11.01 -0.26 1.61
CA LEU A 68 9.82 -0.90 2.18
C LEU A 68 9.16 -0.03 3.26
N ILE A 69 9.96 0.57 4.15
CA ILE A 69 9.46 1.49 5.17
C ILE A 69 8.82 2.72 4.50
N THR A 70 9.50 3.31 3.52
CA THR A 70 8.99 4.49 2.81
C THR A 70 7.66 4.19 2.13
N VAL A 71 7.55 3.07 1.42
CA VAL A 71 6.32 2.66 0.72
C VAL A 71 5.19 2.37 1.72
N PHE A 72 5.48 1.64 2.79
CA PHE A 72 4.50 1.35 3.83
C PHE A 72 3.89 2.62 4.41
N PHE A 73 4.74 3.52 4.89
CA PHE A 73 4.27 4.76 5.50
C PHE A 73 3.64 5.71 4.48
N PHE A 74 4.14 5.77 3.26
CA PHE A 74 3.55 6.57 2.20
C PHE A 74 2.11 6.12 1.91
N ILE A 75 1.88 4.82 1.72
CA ILE A 75 0.54 4.28 1.47
C ILE A 75 -0.35 4.48 2.69
N PHE A 76 0.14 4.13 3.87
CA PHE A 76 -0.63 4.21 5.11
C PHE A 76 -1.07 5.65 5.43
N PHE A 77 -0.14 6.60 5.38
CA PHE A 77 -0.46 8.02 5.63
C PHE A 77 -1.40 8.60 4.59
N ASN A 78 -1.18 8.32 3.30
CA ASN A 78 -2.06 8.82 2.25
C ASN A 78 -3.46 8.23 2.34
N ASN A 79 -3.60 6.96 2.70
CA ASN A 79 -4.89 6.33 2.93
C ASN A 79 -5.61 6.97 4.13
N LEU A 80 -4.92 7.17 5.26
CA LEU A 80 -5.50 7.85 6.43
C LEU A 80 -5.88 9.30 6.14
N LEU A 81 -5.04 10.05 5.44
CA LEU A 81 -5.34 11.43 5.07
C LEU A 81 -6.51 11.51 4.07
N GLY A 82 -6.67 10.48 3.22
CA GLY A 82 -7.80 10.37 2.31
C GLY A 82 -9.14 10.20 3.01
N LEU A 83 -9.18 9.59 4.20
CA LEU A 83 -10.39 9.43 5.01
C LEU A 83 -10.85 10.74 5.69
N ILE A 84 -9.96 11.72 5.82
CA ILE A 84 -10.31 13.01 6.46
C ILE A 84 -10.96 13.90 5.43
N PRO A 85 -12.28 14.26 5.57
CA PRO A 85 -13.03 14.97 4.54
C PRO A 85 -12.72 16.47 4.48
N PHE A 86 -11.73 16.99 5.22
CA PHE A 86 -11.39 18.40 5.28
C PHE A 86 -10.28 18.77 4.30
N PHE A 87 -10.45 19.90 3.60
CA PHE A 87 -9.38 20.50 2.80
C PHE A 87 -8.17 20.87 3.69
N PRO A 88 -6.93 20.56 3.32
CA PRO A 88 -6.45 20.03 2.04
C PRO A 88 -6.40 18.49 1.95
N PHE A 89 -6.79 17.75 2.98
CA PHE A 89 -6.58 16.30 3.14
C PHE A 89 -7.59 15.45 2.37
N GLY A 90 -8.80 15.90 2.08
CA GLY A 90 -9.81 15.15 1.32
C GLY A 90 -9.48 14.89 -0.17
N ALA A 91 -8.20 14.96 -0.56
CA ALA A 91 -7.73 14.48 -1.85
C ALA A 91 -7.30 13.02 -1.71
N ASN A 92 -8.11 12.12 -2.25
CA ASN A 92 -7.78 10.69 -2.30
C ASN A 92 -6.61 10.46 -3.26
N ILE A 93 -5.36 10.57 -2.75
CA ILE A 93 -4.13 10.51 -3.54
C ILE A 93 -3.89 9.10 -4.02
N THR A 94 -4.07 8.13 -3.14
CA THR A 94 -3.92 6.70 -3.41
C THR A 94 -5.09 6.11 -4.20
N GLY A 95 -6.23 6.80 -4.25
CA GLY A 95 -7.33 6.54 -5.17
C GLY A 95 -7.06 7.03 -6.61
N ASN A 96 -5.93 7.67 -6.88
CA ASN A 96 -5.51 8.02 -8.23
C ASN A 96 -4.65 6.89 -8.79
N ILE A 97 -5.15 6.21 -9.83
CA ILE A 97 -4.47 5.08 -10.48
C ILE A 97 -3.07 5.45 -11.00
N ALA A 98 -2.82 6.71 -11.37
CA ALA A 98 -1.51 7.15 -11.81
C ALA A 98 -0.47 7.08 -10.68
N VAL A 99 -0.83 7.51 -9.46
CA VAL A 99 0.07 7.46 -8.29
C VAL A 99 0.37 6.00 -7.90
N THR A 100 -0.68 5.17 -7.86
CA THR A 100 -0.51 3.75 -7.51
C THR A 100 0.26 2.98 -8.57
N ALA A 101 0.06 3.30 -9.85
CA ALA A 101 0.82 2.71 -10.96
C ALA A 101 2.31 3.10 -10.88
N VAL A 102 2.64 4.36 -10.61
CA VAL A 102 4.03 4.82 -10.42
C VAL A 102 4.69 4.07 -9.26
N LEU A 103 4.00 3.91 -8.14
CA LEU A 103 4.52 3.18 -6.97
C LEU A 103 4.80 1.70 -7.29
N ALA A 104 3.88 1.06 -8.01
CA ALA A 104 4.03 -0.31 -8.47
C ALA A 104 5.17 -0.45 -9.51
N LEU A 105 5.34 0.53 -10.39
CA LEU A 105 6.46 0.59 -11.34
C LEU A 105 7.81 0.74 -10.62
N PHE A 106 7.90 1.57 -9.58
CA PHE A 106 9.13 1.64 -8.77
C PHE A 106 9.49 0.28 -8.17
N THR A 107 8.53 -0.43 -7.58
CA THR A 107 8.75 -1.79 -7.07
C THR A 107 9.22 -2.73 -8.18
N PHE A 108 8.58 -2.68 -9.35
CA PHE A 108 8.95 -3.46 -10.53
C PHE A 108 10.38 -3.16 -11.00
N PHE A 109 10.75 -1.89 -11.14
CA PHE A 109 12.09 -1.51 -11.57
C PHE A 109 13.15 -1.93 -10.55
N ILE A 110 12.92 -1.70 -9.25
CA ILE A 110 13.86 -2.12 -8.22
C ILE A 110 14.04 -3.64 -8.24
N THR A 111 12.95 -4.40 -8.34
CA THR A 111 13.00 -5.87 -8.43
C THR A 111 13.85 -6.33 -9.62
N ASN A 112 13.59 -5.78 -10.81
CA ASN A 112 14.29 -6.19 -12.01
C ASN A 112 15.73 -5.68 -12.06
N LEU A 113 16.03 -4.46 -11.63
CA LEU A 113 17.39 -3.92 -11.65
C LEU A 113 18.31 -4.54 -10.60
N THR A 114 17.75 -5.01 -9.48
CA THR A 114 18.51 -5.68 -8.40
C THR A 114 18.49 -7.21 -8.50
N GLY A 115 17.74 -7.75 -9.47
CA GLY A 115 17.67 -9.19 -9.73
C GLY A 115 19.05 -9.79 -10.01
N LYS A 116 19.41 -10.85 -9.27
CA LYS A 116 20.63 -11.61 -9.50
C LYS A 116 20.46 -12.49 -10.74
N LYS A 117 21.56 -13.00 -11.29
CA LYS A 117 21.57 -13.82 -12.49
C LYS A 117 20.59 -15.00 -12.41
N HIS A 118 20.51 -15.62 -11.23
CA HIS A 118 19.60 -16.73 -10.96
C HIS A 118 18.12 -16.36 -11.11
N TYR A 119 17.72 -15.13 -10.73
CA TYR A 119 16.37 -14.63 -10.93
C TYR A 119 15.97 -14.62 -12.42
N TYR A 120 16.87 -14.20 -13.29
CA TYR A 120 16.61 -14.23 -14.75
C TYR A 120 16.66 -15.64 -15.31
N GLU A 121 17.54 -16.49 -14.79
CA GLU A 121 17.58 -17.90 -15.12
C GLU A 121 16.28 -18.62 -14.74
N ASP A 122 15.71 -18.33 -13.58
CA ASP A 122 14.43 -18.87 -13.15
C ASP A 122 13.26 -18.40 -14.03
N ILE A 123 13.27 -17.14 -14.48
CA ILE A 123 12.25 -16.62 -15.41
C ILE A 123 12.31 -17.32 -16.76
N PHE A 124 13.52 -17.53 -17.33
CA PHE A 124 13.67 -18.09 -18.67
C PHE A 124 13.82 -19.62 -18.67
N ASN A 125 14.30 -20.21 -17.57
CA ASN A 125 14.57 -21.63 -17.47
C ASN A 125 14.16 -22.20 -16.10
N THR A 126 12.88 -22.09 -15.76
CA THR A 126 12.32 -22.55 -14.49
C THR A 126 12.78 -23.96 -14.15
N PRO A 127 13.48 -24.17 -13.01
CA PRO A 127 13.94 -25.50 -12.59
C PRO A 127 12.74 -26.41 -12.27
N GLY A 128 12.86 -27.71 -12.56
CA GLY A 128 11.85 -28.72 -12.24
C GLY A 128 10.71 -28.87 -13.27
N VAL A 129 10.72 -28.11 -14.37
CA VAL A 129 9.71 -28.24 -15.43
C VAL A 129 10.16 -29.25 -16.49
N PRO A 130 9.30 -30.23 -16.89
CA PRO A 130 9.60 -31.20 -17.93
C PRO A 130 9.98 -30.55 -19.25
N TRP A 131 10.94 -31.15 -19.97
CA TRP A 131 11.49 -30.61 -21.22
C TRP A 131 10.43 -30.34 -22.31
N TRP A 132 9.38 -31.10 -22.39
CA TRP A 132 8.29 -30.95 -23.36
C TRP A 132 7.39 -29.70 -23.12
N LEU A 133 7.40 -29.11 -21.92
CA LEU A 133 6.76 -27.82 -21.62
C LEU A 133 7.68 -26.61 -21.95
N LYS A 134 8.98 -26.88 -22.20
CA LYS A 134 9.96 -25.87 -22.64
C LYS A 134 10.08 -25.80 -24.16
N PHE A 135 9.76 -26.90 -24.85
CA PHE A 135 9.86 -27.03 -26.33
C PHE A 135 8.75 -27.96 -26.85
N PRO A 136 7.94 -27.61 -27.90
CA PRO A 136 8.11 -26.52 -28.86
C PRO A 136 7.46 -25.16 -28.47
N LEU A 137 6.63 -25.14 -27.45
CA LEU A 137 5.97 -23.90 -26.96
C LEU A 137 6.53 -23.56 -25.57
N PRO A 138 7.31 -22.48 -25.44
CA PRO A 138 7.88 -22.02 -24.16
C PRO A 138 6.80 -21.39 -23.28
N LEU A 139 5.78 -22.18 -22.87
CA LEU A 139 4.63 -21.70 -22.10
C LEU A 139 5.07 -21.17 -20.73
N MET A 140 6.01 -21.85 -20.07
CA MET A 140 6.47 -21.50 -18.74
C MET A 140 7.20 -20.14 -18.71
N PRO A 141 8.21 -19.89 -19.56
CA PRO A 141 8.82 -18.56 -19.67
C PRO A 141 7.81 -17.46 -20.02
N ILE A 142 6.84 -17.74 -20.89
CA ILE A 142 5.80 -16.75 -21.24
C ILE A 142 4.95 -16.41 -20.02
N ILE A 143 4.49 -17.41 -19.26
CA ILE A 143 3.68 -17.20 -18.04
C ILE A 143 4.48 -16.41 -17.01
N GLU A 144 5.77 -16.71 -16.82
CA GLU A 144 6.63 -16.03 -15.86
C GLU A 144 6.87 -14.56 -16.25
N VAL A 145 7.17 -14.30 -17.53
CA VAL A 145 7.31 -12.93 -18.07
C VAL A 145 6.00 -12.15 -17.93
N VAL A 146 4.87 -12.74 -18.34
CA VAL A 146 3.55 -12.12 -18.17
C VAL A 146 3.24 -11.88 -16.70
N GLY A 147 3.57 -12.85 -15.82
CA GLY A 147 3.47 -12.72 -14.37
C GLY A 147 4.25 -11.53 -13.82
N CYS A 148 5.44 -11.28 -14.33
CA CYS A 148 6.28 -10.16 -13.93
C CYS A 148 5.60 -8.80 -14.18
N PHE A 149 4.82 -8.66 -15.26
CA PHE A 149 4.03 -7.46 -15.56
C PHE A 149 2.69 -7.41 -14.82
N ILE A 150 2.03 -8.56 -14.63
CA ILE A 150 0.76 -8.64 -13.93
C ILE A 150 0.91 -8.27 -12.44
N LYS A 151 2.01 -8.67 -11.80
CA LYS A 151 2.27 -8.42 -10.38
C LYS A 151 2.13 -6.94 -9.99
N PRO A 152 2.85 -5.98 -10.61
CA PRO A 152 2.69 -4.56 -10.30
C PRO A 152 1.30 -4.01 -10.70
N PHE A 153 0.71 -4.53 -11.79
CA PHE A 153 -0.62 -4.12 -12.21
C PHE A 153 -1.68 -4.47 -11.17
N VAL A 154 -1.69 -5.72 -10.68
CA VAL A 154 -2.61 -6.16 -9.62
C VAL A 154 -2.41 -5.34 -8.34
N LEU A 155 -1.17 -5.00 -8.01
CA LEU A 155 -0.84 -4.17 -6.86
C LEU A 155 -1.47 -2.77 -6.97
N ALA A 156 -1.33 -2.13 -8.14
CA ALA A 156 -1.90 -0.82 -8.41
C ALA A 156 -3.44 -0.84 -8.39
N VAL A 157 -4.05 -1.81 -9.09
CA VAL A 157 -5.51 -1.93 -9.17
C VAL A 157 -6.12 -2.20 -7.79
N ARG A 158 -5.51 -3.05 -6.98
CA ARG A 158 -5.99 -3.35 -5.61
C ARG A 158 -6.02 -2.10 -4.74
N LEU A 159 -4.94 -1.30 -4.78
CA LEU A 159 -4.87 -0.07 -3.99
C LEU A 159 -5.93 0.94 -4.45
N PHE A 160 -6.04 1.16 -5.76
CA PHE A 160 -7.05 2.04 -6.34
C PHE A 160 -8.48 1.60 -6.03
N ALA A 161 -8.80 0.31 -6.27
CA ALA A 161 -10.16 -0.22 -6.15
C ALA A 161 -10.68 -0.17 -4.71
N ASN A 162 -9.86 -0.55 -3.72
CA ASN A 162 -10.29 -0.58 -2.32
C ASN A 162 -10.70 0.81 -1.83
N ILE A 163 -9.89 1.82 -2.11
CA ILE A 163 -10.16 3.19 -1.64
C ILE A 163 -11.36 3.79 -2.37
N THR A 164 -11.46 3.56 -3.68
CA THR A 164 -12.60 4.06 -4.47
C THR A 164 -13.91 3.40 -4.03
N ALA A 165 -13.90 2.09 -3.78
CA ALA A 165 -15.08 1.36 -3.31
C ALA A 165 -15.56 1.87 -1.95
N GLY A 166 -14.67 2.10 -0.99
CA GLY A 166 -15.02 2.62 0.33
C GLY A 166 -15.75 3.96 0.24
N HIS A 167 -15.19 4.92 -0.46
CA HIS A 167 -15.86 6.22 -0.65
C HIS A 167 -17.23 6.12 -1.35
N ILE A 168 -17.40 5.23 -2.32
CA ILE A 168 -18.69 5.00 -2.99
C ILE A 168 -19.72 4.47 -1.99
N VAL A 169 -19.34 3.58 -1.10
CA VAL A 169 -20.23 2.99 -0.09
C VAL A 169 -20.73 4.07 0.90
N VAL A 170 -19.82 4.90 1.43
CA VAL A 170 -20.17 5.99 2.36
C VAL A 170 -21.11 7.01 1.67
N LEU A 171 -20.79 7.42 0.43
CA LEU A 171 -21.66 8.29 -0.35
C LEU A 171 -23.05 7.66 -0.59
N GLY A 172 -23.11 6.35 -0.84
CA GLY A 172 -24.36 5.62 -1.00
C GLY A 172 -25.27 5.72 0.24
N PHE A 173 -24.71 5.56 1.44
CA PHE A 173 -25.46 5.73 2.68
C PHE A 173 -25.98 7.15 2.87
N ILE A 174 -25.19 8.17 2.52
CA ILE A 174 -25.62 9.57 2.57
C ILE A 174 -26.75 9.82 1.57
N CYS A 175 -26.66 9.34 0.34
CA CYS A 175 -27.68 9.49 -0.68
C CYS A 175 -29.03 8.86 -0.27
N MET A 176 -29.00 7.73 0.44
CA MET A 176 -30.21 7.09 0.94
C MET A 176 -31.03 7.97 1.88
N ILE A 177 -30.39 8.83 2.66
CA ILE A 177 -31.07 9.81 3.53
C ILE A 177 -31.92 10.77 2.71
N PHE A 178 -31.38 11.30 1.61
CA PHE A 178 -32.06 12.26 0.75
C PHE A 178 -33.23 11.60 -0.02
N ILE A 179 -32.99 10.42 -0.57
CA ILE A 179 -34.02 9.67 -1.33
C ILE A 179 -35.24 9.36 -0.45
N LEU A 180 -35.03 8.86 0.77
CA LEU A 180 -36.13 8.55 1.67
C LEU A 180 -36.74 9.79 2.33
N GLY A 181 -35.97 10.87 2.45
CA GLY A 181 -36.44 12.17 2.92
C GLY A 181 -37.46 12.82 1.98
N GLU A 182 -37.32 12.61 0.67
CA GLU A 182 -38.29 13.06 -0.34
C GLU A 182 -39.65 12.30 -0.25
N MET A 183 -39.62 11.03 0.19
CA MET A 183 -40.84 10.24 0.33
C MET A 183 -41.63 10.64 1.59
N SER A 184 -40.96 10.81 2.74
CA SER A 184 -41.57 11.30 3.97
C SER A 184 -40.48 11.81 4.95
N ALA A 185 -40.79 12.90 5.68
CA ALA A 185 -39.87 13.44 6.68
C ALA A 185 -39.56 12.43 7.80
N MET A 186 -40.51 11.60 8.20
CA MET A 186 -40.33 10.56 9.22
C MET A 186 -39.43 9.44 8.71
N ALA A 187 -39.60 9.00 7.46
CA ALA A 187 -38.71 8.01 6.84
C ALA A 187 -37.28 8.54 6.69
N GLY A 188 -37.12 9.80 6.27
CA GLY A 188 -35.82 10.44 6.19
C GLY A 188 -35.11 10.56 7.54
N ALA A 189 -35.83 10.93 8.60
CA ALA A 189 -35.29 11.00 9.95
C ALA A 189 -34.87 9.63 10.50
N GLY A 190 -35.67 8.60 10.30
CA GLY A 190 -35.32 7.21 10.67
C GLY A 190 -34.09 6.70 9.91
N MET A 191 -34.06 6.97 8.59
CA MET A 191 -32.93 6.55 7.75
C MET A 191 -31.65 7.33 8.07
N SER A 192 -31.73 8.59 8.52
CA SER A 192 -30.56 9.37 8.89
C SER A 192 -29.77 8.75 10.04
N VAL A 193 -30.46 8.26 11.05
CA VAL A 193 -29.82 7.56 12.19
C VAL A 193 -29.16 6.26 11.72
N LEU A 194 -29.85 5.46 10.94
CA LEU A 194 -29.33 4.20 10.43
C LEU A 194 -28.13 4.43 9.49
N SER A 195 -28.27 5.35 8.54
CA SER A 195 -27.19 5.69 7.59
C SER A 195 -25.96 6.26 8.29
N LEU A 196 -26.14 7.07 9.33
CA LEU A 196 -25.02 7.60 10.10
C LEU A 196 -24.28 6.48 10.82
N MET A 197 -24.99 5.55 11.46
CA MET A 197 -24.37 4.39 12.12
C MET A 197 -23.60 3.52 11.11
N LEU A 198 -24.19 3.25 9.95
CA LEU A 198 -23.56 2.45 8.90
C LEU A 198 -22.37 3.20 8.26
N ALA A 199 -22.45 4.52 8.09
CA ALA A 199 -21.33 5.32 7.59
C ALA A 199 -20.13 5.29 8.55
N VAL A 200 -20.36 5.50 9.86
CA VAL A 200 -19.30 5.42 10.88
C VAL A 200 -18.70 4.01 10.91
N PHE A 201 -19.52 2.97 10.81
CA PHE A 201 -19.02 1.60 10.71
C PHE A 201 -18.17 1.38 9.46
N ALA A 202 -18.62 1.89 8.31
CA ALA A 202 -17.86 1.83 7.05
C ALA A 202 -16.52 2.57 7.15
N ASP A 203 -16.49 3.78 7.76
CA ASP A 203 -15.27 4.54 7.99
C ASP A 203 -14.28 3.77 8.88
N CYS A 204 -14.75 3.09 9.92
CA CYS A 204 -13.91 2.21 10.74
C CYS A 204 -13.32 1.04 9.93
N LEU A 205 -14.11 0.44 9.03
CA LEU A 205 -13.61 -0.58 8.11
C LEU A 205 -12.60 0.00 7.12
N GLU A 206 -12.80 1.22 6.61
CA GLU A 206 -11.84 1.89 5.73
C GLU A 206 -10.49 2.11 6.39
N VAL A 207 -10.45 2.49 7.67
CA VAL A 207 -9.20 2.59 8.45
C VAL A 207 -8.48 1.25 8.51
N LEU A 208 -9.21 0.18 8.79
CA LEU A 208 -8.66 -1.19 8.80
C LEU A 208 -8.12 -1.58 7.42
N VAL A 209 -8.88 -1.32 6.36
CA VAL A 209 -8.49 -1.60 4.97
C VAL A 209 -7.26 -0.76 4.59
N ALA A 210 -7.18 0.50 5.01
CA ALA A 210 -6.03 1.38 4.79
C ALA A 210 -4.73 0.76 5.34
N TYR A 211 -4.79 0.21 6.55
CA TYR A 211 -3.66 -0.50 7.15
C TYR A 211 -3.32 -1.80 6.41
N ILE A 212 -4.33 -2.65 6.16
CA ILE A 212 -4.14 -3.93 5.44
C ILE A 212 -3.55 -3.67 4.05
N GLN A 213 -3.97 -2.61 3.37
CA GLN A 213 -3.49 -2.29 2.04
C GLN A 213 -2.02 -1.87 2.04
N ALA A 214 -1.58 -1.06 3.01
CA ALA A 214 -0.17 -0.72 3.20
C ALA A 214 0.66 -1.99 3.50
N TYR A 215 0.15 -2.84 4.38
CA TYR A 215 0.76 -4.13 4.72
C TYR A 215 0.93 -5.04 3.50
N VAL A 216 -0.17 -5.32 2.78
CA VAL A 216 -0.16 -6.25 1.64
C VAL A 216 0.74 -5.74 0.52
N PHE A 217 0.72 -4.42 0.23
CA PHE A 217 1.61 -3.84 -0.78
C PHE A 217 3.08 -4.04 -0.40
N THR A 218 3.44 -3.74 0.84
CA THR A 218 4.80 -3.86 1.34
C THR A 218 5.26 -5.31 1.40
N LEU A 219 4.38 -6.22 1.85
CA LEU A 219 4.65 -7.66 1.89
C LEU A 219 4.91 -8.24 0.50
N LEU A 220 4.05 -7.93 -0.48
CA LEU A 220 4.25 -8.39 -1.85
C LEU A 220 5.53 -7.83 -2.46
N SER A 221 5.84 -6.55 -2.20
CA SER A 221 7.11 -5.94 -2.62
C SER A 221 8.32 -6.65 -1.99
N ALA A 222 8.25 -6.99 -0.69
CA ALA A 222 9.29 -7.74 0.00
C ALA A 222 9.48 -9.16 -0.57
N ILE A 223 8.39 -9.86 -0.90
CA ILE A 223 8.44 -11.19 -1.55
C ILE A 223 9.12 -11.07 -2.93
N TYR A 224 8.80 -10.03 -3.72
CA TYR A 224 9.43 -9.84 -5.02
C TYR A 224 10.92 -9.52 -4.90
N PHE A 225 11.32 -8.71 -3.92
CA PHE A 225 12.73 -8.47 -3.63
C PHE A 225 13.43 -9.74 -3.14
N GLY A 226 12.77 -10.54 -2.32
CA GLY A 226 13.29 -11.83 -1.86
C GLY A 226 13.54 -12.81 -3.02
N MET A 227 12.63 -12.89 -3.98
CA MET A 227 12.82 -13.68 -5.20
C MET A 227 14.01 -13.16 -6.02
N ALA A 228 14.13 -11.82 -6.16
CA ALA A 228 15.22 -11.21 -6.91
C ALA A 228 16.60 -11.35 -6.21
N ALA A 229 16.61 -11.41 -4.86
CA ALA A 229 17.82 -11.48 -4.05
C ALA A 229 18.33 -12.92 -3.82
N LYS A 230 17.51 -13.96 -4.12
CA LYS A 230 17.92 -15.37 -3.93
C LYS A 230 19.21 -15.70 -4.68
N GLU A 231 20.13 -16.34 -3.97
CA GLU A 231 21.32 -16.95 -4.55
C GLU A 231 21.03 -18.42 -4.87
N ALA A 232 21.66 -18.95 -5.92
CA ALA A 232 21.67 -20.38 -6.19
C ALA A 232 22.33 -21.10 -5.00
N HIS A 233 21.60 -22.02 -4.39
CA HIS A 233 22.17 -23.02 -3.47
C HIS A 233 22.72 -24.18 -4.27
#